data_9c210aa12535ace69ff09a397e233b21
#
_entry.id   9c210aa12535ace69ff09a397e233b21
#
_cell.length_a   1.000
_cell.length_b   1.000
_cell.length_c   1.000
_cell.angle_alpha   90.00
_cell.angle_beta   90.00
_cell.angle_gamma   90.00
#
_symmetry.space_group_name_H-M   'P 1'
#
loop_
_entity.id
_entity.type
_entity.pdbx_description
1 polymer ?
#
loop_
_entity_poly.entity_id
_entity_poly.type
_entity_poly.pdbx_seq_one_letter_code
_entity_poly.pdbx_strand_id
1 'polypeptide(L)'
;MTVASSARLLYPQYIICTQKLQERKLSLFVEKNKKEWKEKMATAHKIPSGHWRCRVYAGKTAEGKAVYKSFTAKTKKQAELMAVQYANALHASDSAADCTISELYRQYIDIKSNTLSPSTLREYARAAKSDFPDLMHLRLSQVTQDKIQSAVNKMAGNHSPKSVRNAHGLLSAVLRMYAPEIRLNTRLPQSKKTDLYIPSEDDIERLIRSIQNPELLKAILLAAFGSLRRSEACALEDSDIDRDSGIIRVSKAMVLTKDHKWTIKQPKSRAGYRDIKMPAFVMAQLVPAEGQHRIVNLMPVTVTDYFGIYLKKIGLPHFRFHDLRHYQASILHAMGVPDKYIMERGGWRTDSTLKNIYTHTMDAKRREVEDDIVRHFEQAHAKHDTKHDTDSQN
;
A
#
# COMPACT_ATOMS: atom_id res chain seq x y z
N MET A 1 30.01 -34.12 33.69
CA MET A 1 29.83 -33.34 34.93
C MET A 1 29.74 -31.89 34.51
N THR A 2 28.52 -31.45 34.22
CA THR A 2 27.65 -30.58 35.05
C THR A 2 28.27 -29.22 35.36
N VAL A 3 27.92 -28.20 34.57
CA VAL A 3 27.51 -26.83 34.95
C VAL A 3 26.84 -26.18 33.74
N ALA A 4 25.52 -26.26 33.59
CA ALA A 4 24.74 -25.46 32.68
C ALA A 4 23.26 -25.55 33.07
N SER A 5 22.90 -24.97 34.22
CA SER A 5 21.49 -24.83 34.60
C SER A 5 21.35 -23.81 35.73
N SER A 6 21.27 -22.53 35.42
CA SER A 6 20.76 -21.50 36.35
C SER A 6 20.50 -20.11 35.74
N ALA A 7 20.38 -19.97 34.42
CA ALA A 7 20.14 -18.65 33.80
C ALA A 7 18.74 -18.45 33.19
N ARG A 8 17.73 -19.27 33.52
CA ARG A 8 16.40 -19.25 32.85
C ARG A 8 15.21 -18.78 33.69
N LEU A 9 15.38 -18.27 34.91
CA LEU A 9 14.24 -18.01 35.83
C LEU A 9 14.11 -16.57 36.34
N LEU A 10 14.82 -15.56 35.82
CA LEU A 10 14.72 -14.18 36.32
C LEU A 10 14.06 -13.15 35.37
N TYR A 11 13.67 -13.54 34.17
CA TYR A 11 13.16 -12.58 33.16
C TYR A 11 11.64 -12.27 33.22
N PRO A 12 10.72 -13.13 33.66
CA PRO A 12 9.29 -12.81 33.66
C PRO A 12 8.87 -11.80 34.73
N GLN A 13 9.52 -11.78 35.87
CA GLN A 13 9.13 -10.89 36.99
C GLN A 13 9.51 -9.41 36.79
N TYR A 14 10.59 -9.14 36.05
CA TYR A 14 11.02 -7.78 35.75
C TYR A 14 10.12 -7.08 34.72
N ILE A 15 9.58 -7.83 33.75
CA ILE A 15 8.67 -7.29 32.73
C ILE A 15 7.31 -6.97 33.33
N ILE A 16 6.81 -7.80 34.25
CA ILE A 16 5.53 -7.58 34.94
C ILE A 16 5.62 -6.39 35.91
N CYS A 17 6.76 -6.20 36.56
CA CYS A 17 6.97 -5.08 37.46
C CYS A 17 7.05 -3.74 36.72
N THR A 18 7.70 -3.68 35.57
CA THR A 18 7.78 -2.47 34.74
C THR A 18 6.45 -2.10 34.07
N GLN A 19 5.67 -3.08 33.64
CA GLN A 19 4.31 -2.84 33.13
C GLN A 19 3.36 -2.31 34.21
N LYS A 20 3.35 -2.93 35.38
CA LYS A 20 2.53 -2.45 36.52
C LYS A 20 2.96 -1.06 37.01
N LEU A 21 4.23 -0.71 36.96
CA LEU A 21 4.72 0.63 37.29
C LEU A 21 4.34 1.67 36.22
N GLN A 22 4.32 1.31 34.94
CA GLN A 22 3.83 2.16 33.86
C GLN A 22 2.32 2.36 33.92
N GLU A 23 1.56 1.30 34.17
CA GLU A 23 0.09 1.38 34.37
C GLU A 23 -0.28 2.21 35.60
N ARG A 24 0.46 2.08 36.67
CA ARG A 24 0.27 2.88 37.90
C ARG A 24 0.66 4.35 37.72
N LYS A 25 1.73 4.65 36.96
CA LYS A 25 2.08 6.03 36.58
C LYS A 25 1.05 6.63 35.64
N LEU A 26 0.52 5.85 34.69
CA LEU A 26 -0.53 6.27 33.78
C LEU A 26 -1.87 6.51 34.52
N SER A 27 -2.25 5.65 35.48
CA SER A 27 -3.48 5.81 36.28
C SER A 27 -3.38 7.02 37.21
N LEU A 28 -2.23 7.26 37.85
CA LEU A 28 -1.98 8.42 38.66
C LEU A 28 -1.95 9.73 37.85
N PHE A 29 -1.40 9.70 36.65
CA PHE A 29 -1.42 10.83 35.71
C PHE A 29 -2.86 11.13 35.26
N VAL A 30 -3.65 10.09 34.93
CA VAL A 30 -5.05 10.21 34.57
C VAL A 30 -5.92 10.69 35.71
N GLU A 31 -5.67 10.22 36.94
CA GLU A 31 -6.43 10.68 38.12
C GLU A 31 -6.05 12.12 38.53
N LYS A 32 -4.79 12.49 38.50
CA LYS A 32 -4.33 13.86 38.74
C LYS A 32 -4.93 14.84 37.74
N ASN A 33 -4.90 14.47 36.46
CA ASN A 33 -5.55 15.27 35.42
C ASN A 33 -7.07 15.30 35.54
N LYS A 34 -7.75 14.21 35.94
CA LYS A 34 -9.19 14.22 36.20
C LYS A 34 -9.60 15.19 37.31
N LYS A 35 -8.76 15.39 38.37
CA LYS A 35 -9.05 16.33 39.46
C LYS A 35 -8.89 17.78 39.01
N GLU A 36 -7.78 18.12 38.31
CA GLU A 36 -7.59 19.45 37.72
C GLU A 36 -8.62 19.81 36.66
N TRP A 37 -9.13 18.81 35.92
CA TRP A 37 -10.14 18.98 34.87
C TRP A 37 -11.54 19.23 35.43
N LYS A 38 -11.90 18.62 36.57
CA LYS A 38 -13.19 18.88 37.20
C LYS A 38 -13.34 20.32 37.72
N GLU A 39 -12.24 20.97 38.10
CA GLU A 39 -12.27 22.36 38.59
C GLU A 39 -12.34 23.42 37.48
N LYS A 40 -12.03 23.09 36.22
CA LYS A 40 -12.03 24.01 35.06
C LYS A 40 -13.13 23.80 34.03
N MET A 41 -14.04 22.85 34.23
CA MET A 41 -15.10 22.58 33.26
C MET A 41 -16.18 23.67 33.29
N ALA A 42 -16.38 24.33 32.18
CA ALA A 42 -17.47 25.28 31.99
C ALA A 42 -18.84 24.55 32.10
N THR A 43 -19.64 24.90 33.06
CA THR A 43 -20.97 24.33 33.27
C THR A 43 -21.96 24.96 32.28
N ALA A 44 -22.80 24.13 31.64
CA ALA A 44 -23.85 24.64 30.79
C ALA A 44 -24.98 25.30 31.59
N HIS A 45 -25.45 26.46 31.15
CA HIS A 45 -26.57 27.20 31.71
C HIS A 45 -27.74 27.26 30.71
N LYS A 46 -28.95 27.32 31.24
CA LYS A 46 -30.16 27.39 30.44
C LYS A 46 -30.32 28.81 29.90
N ILE A 47 -30.57 28.95 28.59
CA ILE A 47 -30.82 30.22 27.94
C ILE A 47 -32.34 30.45 27.75
N PRO A 48 -32.79 31.69 27.49
CA PRO A 48 -34.23 32.02 27.41
C PRO A 48 -34.98 31.18 26.34
N SER A 49 -34.31 30.70 25.30
CA SER A 49 -34.89 29.81 24.27
C SER A 49 -35.18 28.37 24.74
N GLY A 50 -34.97 28.07 26.04
CA GLY A 50 -35.18 26.76 26.63
C GLY A 50 -34.01 25.76 26.38
N HIS A 51 -33.02 26.13 25.59
CA HIS A 51 -31.82 25.33 25.32
C HIS A 51 -30.73 25.55 26.38
N TRP A 52 -29.74 24.65 26.37
CA TRP A 52 -28.57 24.74 27.25
C TRP A 52 -27.37 25.21 26.48
N ARG A 53 -26.60 26.19 27.00
CA ARG A 53 -25.39 26.75 26.39
C ARG A 53 -24.21 26.52 27.30
N CYS A 54 -23.12 25.98 26.72
CA CYS A 54 -21.82 25.87 27.36
C CYS A 54 -20.79 26.70 26.54
N ARG A 55 -19.93 27.45 27.25
CA ARG A 55 -18.88 28.27 26.63
C ARG A 55 -17.52 27.72 26.95
N VAL A 56 -16.65 27.59 25.96
CA VAL A 56 -15.26 27.14 26.09
C VAL A 56 -14.35 28.27 25.65
N TYR A 57 -13.31 28.51 26.42
CA TYR A 57 -12.26 29.44 26.06
C TYR A 57 -11.50 28.91 24.81
N ALA A 58 -11.41 29.71 23.77
CA ALA A 58 -10.83 29.35 22.48
C ALA A 58 -9.51 30.09 22.15
N GLY A 59 -9.01 30.92 23.09
CA GLY A 59 -7.78 31.68 22.91
C GLY A 59 -7.97 33.20 23.07
N LYS A 60 -7.00 33.99 22.59
CA LYS A 60 -7.04 35.45 22.59
C LYS A 60 -6.97 35.98 21.14
N THR A 61 -7.60 37.13 20.90
CA THR A 61 -7.40 37.86 19.64
C THR A 61 -6.00 38.50 19.61
N ALA A 62 -5.58 39.00 18.45
CA ALA A 62 -4.31 39.75 18.29
C ALA A 62 -4.22 40.96 19.24
N GLU A 63 -5.38 41.51 19.68
CA GLU A 63 -5.50 42.61 20.62
C GLU A 63 -5.55 42.14 22.11
N GLY A 64 -5.36 40.85 22.39
CA GLY A 64 -5.34 40.29 23.73
C GLY A 64 -6.71 39.96 24.35
N LYS A 65 -7.84 40.18 23.65
CA LYS A 65 -9.19 39.88 24.15
C LYS A 65 -9.48 38.38 24.14
N ALA A 66 -10.07 37.84 25.20
CA ALA A 66 -10.44 36.43 25.29
C ALA A 66 -11.56 36.07 24.30
N VAL A 67 -11.35 35.00 23.54
CA VAL A 67 -12.33 34.45 22.59
C VAL A 67 -12.95 33.19 23.19
N TYR A 68 -14.29 33.11 23.12
CA TYR A 68 -15.05 31.95 23.60
C TYR A 68 -15.86 31.34 22.47
N LYS A 69 -15.86 30.01 22.36
CA LYS A 69 -16.78 29.29 21.49
C LYS A 69 -17.97 28.78 22.30
N SER A 70 -19.19 28.94 21.78
CA SER A 70 -20.42 28.58 22.43
C SER A 70 -21.02 27.34 21.78
N PHE A 71 -21.46 26.38 22.61
CA PHE A 71 -22.14 25.17 22.20
C PHE A 71 -23.54 25.14 22.79
N THR A 72 -24.56 24.99 21.95
CA THR A 72 -25.96 25.03 22.35
C THR A 72 -26.61 23.69 22.00
N ALA A 73 -27.33 23.10 22.96
CA ALA A 73 -28.02 21.82 22.76
C ALA A 73 -29.36 21.80 23.55
N LYS A 74 -30.22 20.82 23.25
CA LYS A 74 -31.51 20.64 23.92
C LYS A 74 -31.36 20.19 25.39
N THR A 75 -30.27 19.52 25.73
CA THR A 75 -30.00 19.04 27.09
C THR A 75 -28.68 19.58 27.63
N LYS A 76 -28.58 19.76 28.95
CA LYS A 76 -27.36 20.17 29.65
C LYS A 76 -26.19 19.26 29.30
N LYS A 77 -26.40 17.95 29.38
CA LYS A 77 -25.37 16.92 29.13
C LYS A 77 -24.82 16.97 27.72
N GLN A 78 -25.66 17.22 26.70
CA GLN A 78 -25.22 17.37 25.31
C GLN A 78 -24.38 18.65 25.11
N ALA A 79 -24.77 19.79 25.65
CA ALA A 79 -24.03 21.04 25.55
C ALA A 79 -22.64 20.93 26.20
N GLU A 80 -22.56 20.30 27.38
CA GLU A 80 -21.31 20.02 28.08
C GLU A 80 -20.44 19.01 27.31
N LEU A 81 -21.03 17.94 26.75
CA LEU A 81 -20.28 16.96 25.93
C LEU A 81 -19.62 17.61 24.71
N MET A 82 -20.36 18.45 23.97
CA MET A 82 -19.83 19.19 22.81
C MET A 82 -18.72 20.15 23.23
N ALA A 83 -18.86 20.81 24.37
CA ALA A 83 -17.85 21.70 24.92
C ALA A 83 -16.58 20.96 25.33
N VAL A 84 -16.71 19.79 25.98
CA VAL A 84 -15.59 18.92 26.36
C VAL A 84 -14.87 18.37 25.13
N GLN A 85 -15.61 17.92 24.12
CA GLN A 85 -15.00 17.43 22.87
C GLN A 85 -14.16 18.54 22.17
N TYR A 86 -14.68 19.75 22.17
CA TYR A 86 -13.95 20.89 21.60
C TYR A 86 -12.73 21.28 22.44
N ALA A 87 -12.86 21.33 23.78
CA ALA A 87 -11.73 21.61 24.66
C ALA A 87 -10.63 20.56 24.53
N ASN A 88 -11.00 19.27 24.44
CA ASN A 88 -10.04 18.19 24.22
C ASN A 88 -9.32 18.32 22.88
N ALA A 89 -10.05 18.73 21.83
CA ALA A 89 -9.44 18.98 20.50
C ALA A 89 -8.47 20.17 20.53
N LEU A 90 -8.80 21.26 21.25
CA LEU A 90 -7.90 22.40 21.44
C LEU A 90 -6.62 22.01 22.21
N HIS A 91 -6.77 21.29 23.33
CA HIS A 91 -5.60 20.85 24.11
C HIS A 91 -4.74 19.82 23.34
N ALA A 92 -5.36 18.97 22.53
CA ALA A 92 -4.62 18.09 21.65
C ALA A 92 -3.85 18.88 20.57
N SER A 93 -4.42 19.95 20.03
CA SER A 93 -3.74 20.84 19.07
C SER A 93 -2.62 21.64 19.71
N ASP A 94 -2.81 22.16 20.93
CA ASP A 94 -1.79 22.90 21.67
C ASP A 94 -0.60 22.00 22.04
N SER A 95 -0.86 20.77 22.50
CA SER A 95 0.19 19.80 22.79
C SER A 95 0.89 19.30 21.50
N ALA A 96 0.15 19.20 20.39
CA ALA A 96 0.72 18.84 19.09
C ALA A 96 1.52 19.98 18.47
N ALA A 97 1.15 21.26 18.74
CA ALA A 97 1.86 22.43 18.21
C ALA A 97 3.33 22.49 18.68
N ASP A 98 3.62 21.95 19.85
CA ASP A 98 4.96 21.84 20.40
C ASP A 98 5.74 20.61 19.92
N CYS A 99 5.06 19.60 19.35
CA CYS A 99 5.71 18.41 18.80
C CYS A 99 6.38 18.72 17.46
N THR A 100 7.50 18.07 17.23
CA THR A 100 8.15 18.07 15.90
C THR A 100 7.39 17.17 14.93
N ILE A 101 7.50 17.43 13.63
CA ILE A 101 6.91 16.58 12.60
C ILE A 101 7.38 15.12 12.74
N SER A 102 8.65 14.90 13.07
CA SER A 102 9.18 13.55 13.33
C SER A 102 8.49 12.83 14.50
N GLU A 103 8.15 13.55 15.57
CA GLU A 103 7.39 13.01 16.71
C GLU A 103 5.98 12.68 16.32
N LEU A 104 5.31 13.55 15.56
CA LEU A 104 3.96 13.32 15.04
C LEU A 104 3.89 12.09 14.10
N TYR A 105 4.91 11.90 13.25
CA TYR A 105 5.03 10.69 12.42
C TYR A 105 5.12 9.43 13.27
N ARG A 106 5.95 9.42 14.33
CA ARG A 106 6.05 8.28 15.25
C ARG A 106 4.74 7.97 15.93
N GLN A 107 4.08 8.99 16.49
CA GLN A 107 2.76 8.84 17.13
C GLN A 107 1.71 8.30 16.13
N TYR A 108 1.68 8.83 14.90
CA TYR A 108 0.79 8.35 13.84
C TYR A 108 1.02 6.88 13.50
N ILE A 109 2.28 6.46 13.38
CA ILE A 109 2.65 5.08 13.11
C ILE A 109 2.23 4.17 14.26
N ASP A 110 2.44 4.58 15.50
CA ASP A 110 2.10 3.80 16.69
C ASP A 110 0.59 3.62 16.83
N ILE A 111 -0.20 4.69 16.65
CA ILE A 111 -1.68 4.62 16.66
C ILE A 111 -2.19 3.67 15.56
N LYS A 112 -1.53 3.65 14.39
CA LYS A 112 -1.94 2.82 13.24
C LYS A 112 -1.29 1.43 13.23
N SER A 113 -0.45 1.09 14.20
CA SER A 113 0.35 -0.14 14.20
C SER A 113 -0.47 -1.42 14.07
N ASN A 114 -1.65 -1.47 14.71
CA ASN A 114 -2.55 -2.64 14.69
C ASN A 114 -3.47 -2.69 13.46
N THR A 115 -3.55 -1.62 12.66
CA THR A 115 -4.45 -1.53 11.51
C THR A 115 -3.72 -1.59 10.18
N LEU A 116 -2.44 -1.21 10.16
CA LEU A 116 -1.62 -1.19 8.96
C LEU A 116 -0.87 -2.51 8.77
N SER A 117 -0.57 -2.83 7.51
CA SER A 117 0.25 -4.01 7.24
C SER A 117 1.71 -3.81 7.67
N PRO A 118 2.44 -4.89 8.02
CA PRO A 118 3.86 -4.80 8.39
C PRO A 118 4.72 -4.07 7.34
N SER A 119 4.47 -4.31 6.06
CA SER A 119 5.18 -3.63 4.97
C SER A 119 4.88 -2.12 4.92
N THR A 120 3.64 -1.71 5.20
CA THR A 120 3.26 -0.29 5.25
C THR A 120 3.90 0.39 6.46
N LEU A 121 3.91 -0.26 7.61
CA LEU A 121 4.59 0.24 8.81
C LEU A 121 6.10 0.43 8.57
N ARG A 122 6.74 -0.52 7.88
CA ARG A 122 8.15 -0.40 7.49
C ARG A 122 8.38 0.81 6.60
N GLU A 123 7.57 1.00 5.56
CA GLU A 123 7.69 2.16 4.67
C GLU A 123 7.43 3.49 5.39
N TYR A 124 6.47 3.55 6.30
CA TYR A 124 6.21 4.73 7.11
C TYR A 124 7.38 5.04 8.07
N ALA A 125 7.96 4.00 8.69
CA ALA A 125 9.14 4.16 9.54
C ALA A 125 10.38 4.64 8.76
N ARG A 126 10.53 4.19 7.50
CA ARG A 126 11.54 4.72 6.58
C ARG A 126 11.27 6.19 6.24
N ALA A 127 10.05 6.50 5.83
CA ALA A 127 9.63 7.85 5.45
C ALA A 127 9.86 8.86 6.59
N ALA A 128 9.56 8.48 7.84
CA ALA A 128 9.80 9.29 9.02
C ALA A 128 11.29 9.64 9.25
N LYS A 129 12.21 8.86 8.65
CA LYS A 129 13.66 9.08 8.77
C LYS A 129 14.28 9.82 7.60
N SER A 130 13.71 9.64 6.39
CA SER A 130 14.38 10.06 5.14
C SER A 130 13.59 11.04 4.29
N ASP A 131 12.25 11.07 4.42
CA ASP A 131 11.42 11.95 3.60
C ASP A 131 11.34 13.34 4.23
N PHE A 132 11.48 14.38 3.43
CA PHE A 132 11.41 15.79 3.87
C PHE A 132 12.29 16.13 5.11
N PRO A 133 13.61 15.88 5.09
CA PRO A 133 14.47 16.07 6.27
C PRO A 133 14.38 17.48 6.83
N ASP A 134 14.17 18.49 5.99
CA ASP A 134 14.07 19.90 6.41
C ASP A 134 12.78 20.20 7.20
N LEU A 135 11.75 19.34 7.10
CA LEU A 135 10.52 19.48 7.87
C LEU A 135 10.53 18.68 9.17
N MET A 136 11.24 17.55 9.21
CA MET A 136 11.10 16.57 10.30
C MET A 136 11.49 17.14 11.68
N HIS A 137 12.41 18.10 11.74
CA HIS A 137 12.84 18.74 12.98
C HIS A 137 12.03 19.99 13.36
N LEU A 138 11.17 20.48 12.45
CA LEU A 138 10.33 21.65 12.75
C LEU A 138 9.20 21.25 13.70
N ARG A 139 8.86 22.16 14.62
CA ARG A 139 7.62 22.08 15.39
C ARG A 139 6.42 22.30 14.49
N LEU A 140 5.30 21.68 14.80
CA LEU A 140 4.07 21.81 13.99
C LEU A 140 3.67 23.30 13.81
N SER A 141 3.81 24.12 14.87
CA SER A 141 3.54 25.56 14.82
C SER A 141 4.43 26.36 13.85
N GLN A 142 5.56 25.80 13.45
CA GLN A 142 6.52 26.41 12.52
C GLN A 142 6.32 25.97 11.07
N VAL A 143 5.43 24.99 10.83
CA VAL A 143 5.17 24.44 9.50
C VAL A 143 4.24 25.38 8.72
N THR A 144 4.75 25.91 7.61
CA THR A 144 4.00 26.77 6.70
C THR A 144 3.87 26.09 5.32
N GLN A 145 2.91 26.56 4.53
CA GLN A 145 2.71 26.07 3.16
C GLN A 145 3.99 26.22 2.30
N ASP A 146 4.70 27.34 2.46
CA ASP A 146 5.93 27.61 1.70
C ASP A 146 7.07 26.63 2.06
N LYS A 147 7.21 26.29 3.35
CA LYS A 147 8.18 25.30 3.78
C LYS A 147 7.85 23.91 3.23
N ILE A 148 6.57 23.55 3.21
CA ILE A 148 6.10 22.26 2.63
C ILE A 148 6.40 22.26 1.13
N GLN A 149 6.05 23.33 0.40
CA GLN A 149 6.32 23.42 -1.03
C GLN A 149 7.83 23.36 -1.33
N SER A 150 8.64 24.06 -0.54
CA SER A 150 10.11 24.04 -0.67
C SER A 150 10.67 22.62 -0.46
N ALA A 151 10.21 21.91 0.58
CA ALA A 151 10.62 20.54 0.84
C ALA A 151 10.22 19.58 -0.29
N VAL A 152 9.01 19.74 -0.83
CA VAL A 152 8.52 18.98 -2.01
C VAL A 152 9.39 19.28 -3.24
N ASN A 153 9.71 20.53 -3.51
CA ASN A 153 10.56 20.92 -4.65
C ASN A 153 11.97 20.32 -4.52
N LYS A 154 12.56 20.37 -3.31
CA LYS A 154 13.87 19.80 -3.04
C LYS A 154 13.88 18.27 -3.24
N MET A 155 12.85 17.58 -2.75
CA MET A 155 12.69 16.14 -2.94
C MET A 155 12.46 15.79 -4.42
N ALA A 156 11.73 16.61 -5.17
CA ALA A 156 11.44 16.41 -6.59
C ALA A 156 12.71 16.49 -7.47
N GLY A 157 13.75 17.17 -7.05
CA GLY A 157 15.05 17.22 -7.74
C GLY A 157 15.77 15.88 -7.77
N ASN A 158 15.56 15.02 -6.76
CA ASN A 158 16.33 13.78 -6.58
C ASN A 158 15.47 12.50 -6.57
N HIS A 159 14.14 12.63 -6.63
CA HIS A 159 13.22 11.49 -6.52
C HIS A 159 12.17 11.50 -7.62
N SER A 160 11.64 10.31 -7.93
CA SER A 160 10.57 10.17 -8.90
C SER A 160 9.29 10.91 -8.44
N PRO A 161 8.46 11.41 -9.38
CA PRO A 161 7.18 12.03 -9.05
C PRO A 161 6.28 11.17 -8.18
N LYS A 162 6.33 9.85 -8.35
CA LYS A 162 5.57 8.89 -7.54
C LYS A 162 6.09 8.84 -6.10
N SER A 163 7.40 8.84 -5.90
CA SER A 163 8.01 8.85 -4.55
C SER A 163 7.63 10.13 -3.80
N VAL A 164 7.71 11.28 -4.47
CA VAL A 164 7.30 12.57 -3.89
C VAL A 164 5.82 12.57 -3.50
N ARG A 165 4.93 12.05 -4.37
CA ARG A 165 3.50 11.94 -4.05
C ARG A 165 3.23 11.01 -2.87
N ASN A 166 3.94 9.90 -2.75
CA ASN A 166 3.79 8.98 -1.63
C ASN A 166 4.23 9.64 -0.31
N ALA A 167 5.38 10.32 -0.31
CA ALA A 167 5.89 11.06 0.84
C ALA A 167 4.92 12.18 1.26
N HIS A 168 4.45 12.99 0.31
CA HIS A 168 3.46 14.05 0.55
C HIS A 168 2.13 13.48 1.04
N GLY A 169 1.69 12.33 0.53
CA GLY A 169 0.47 11.66 0.97
C GLY A 169 0.53 11.25 2.44
N LEU A 170 1.68 10.75 2.92
CA LEU A 170 1.89 10.43 4.32
C LEU A 170 1.95 11.70 5.18
N LEU A 171 2.69 12.72 4.76
CA LEU A 171 2.71 14.02 5.45
C LEU A 171 1.31 14.60 5.59
N SER A 172 0.53 14.59 4.50
CA SER A 172 -0.86 15.03 4.49
C SER A 172 -1.75 14.26 5.46
N ALA A 173 -1.55 12.94 5.57
CA ALA A 173 -2.31 12.10 6.50
C ALA A 173 -1.96 12.40 7.97
N VAL A 174 -0.69 12.65 8.27
CA VAL A 174 -0.22 13.05 9.61
C VAL A 174 -0.77 14.44 9.96
N LEU A 175 -0.59 15.44 9.09
CA LEU A 175 -1.10 16.79 9.34
C LEU A 175 -2.63 16.82 9.48
N ARG A 176 -3.37 16.05 8.68
CA ARG A 176 -4.83 15.94 8.83
C ARG A 176 -5.26 15.42 10.20
N MET A 177 -4.44 14.57 10.83
CA MET A 177 -4.74 14.02 12.15
C MET A 177 -4.44 15.01 13.29
N TYR A 178 -3.35 15.77 13.19
CA TYR A 178 -2.85 16.60 14.28
C TYR A 178 -3.08 18.10 14.09
N ALA A 179 -3.29 18.54 12.85
CA ALA A 179 -3.54 19.94 12.48
C ALA A 179 -4.56 20.02 11.32
N PRO A 180 -5.82 19.60 11.55
CA PRO A 180 -6.84 19.53 10.50
C PRO A 180 -7.18 20.90 9.87
N GLU A 181 -6.82 21.98 10.53
CA GLU A 181 -6.94 23.37 10.05
C GLU A 181 -5.92 23.69 8.94
N ILE A 182 -4.79 23.00 8.87
CA ILE A 182 -3.78 23.20 7.82
C ILE A 182 -4.27 22.53 6.53
N ARG A 183 -4.75 23.36 5.61
CA ARG A 183 -5.11 22.90 4.26
C ARG A 183 -3.89 22.92 3.36
N LEU A 184 -3.44 21.75 2.92
CA LEU A 184 -2.33 21.64 1.99
C LEU A 184 -2.75 22.02 0.58
N ASN A 185 -2.14 23.09 0.06
CA ASN A 185 -2.26 23.51 -1.34
C ASN A 185 -0.89 23.38 -2.03
N THR A 186 -0.38 22.13 -2.08
CA THR A 186 0.97 21.84 -2.57
C THR A 186 0.92 21.41 -4.03
N ARG A 187 1.72 22.03 -4.89
CA ARG A 187 1.92 21.60 -6.27
C ARG A 187 2.91 20.42 -6.29
N LEU A 188 2.44 19.28 -6.80
CA LEU A 188 3.22 18.07 -6.90
C LEU A 188 3.77 17.88 -8.32
N PRO A 189 4.96 17.26 -8.48
CA PRO A 189 5.54 16.99 -9.79
C PRO A 189 4.63 16.11 -10.65
N GLN A 190 4.54 16.43 -11.94
CA GLN A 190 3.76 15.64 -12.89
C GLN A 190 4.43 14.28 -13.14
N SER A 191 3.60 13.24 -13.25
CA SER A 191 4.07 11.90 -13.63
C SER A 191 4.24 11.85 -15.13
N LYS A 192 5.44 11.59 -15.61
CA LYS A 192 5.64 11.20 -17.01
C LYS A 192 5.18 9.76 -17.19
N LYS A 193 4.45 9.48 -18.26
CA LYS A 193 4.22 8.09 -18.67
C LYS A 193 5.58 7.51 -19.04
N THR A 194 5.95 6.43 -18.39
CA THR A 194 7.10 5.61 -18.78
C THR A 194 6.56 4.44 -19.58
N ASP A 195 7.11 4.22 -20.76
CA ASP A 195 6.79 3.05 -21.56
C ASP A 195 7.20 1.80 -20.78
N LEU A 196 6.25 0.91 -20.58
CA LEU A 196 6.47 -0.34 -19.88
C LEU A 196 6.89 -1.39 -20.91
N TYR A 197 8.12 -1.91 -20.78
CA TYR A 197 8.53 -3.06 -21.58
C TYR A 197 7.81 -4.30 -21.03
N ILE A 198 6.99 -4.93 -21.86
CA ILE A 198 6.36 -6.21 -21.60
C ILE A 198 7.14 -7.25 -22.40
N PRO A 199 7.75 -8.28 -21.75
CA PRO A 199 8.53 -9.29 -22.45
C PRO A 199 7.64 -10.09 -23.42
N SER A 200 8.21 -10.48 -24.56
CA SER A 200 7.61 -11.39 -25.53
C SER A 200 7.63 -12.84 -25.04
N GLU A 201 6.95 -13.74 -25.75
CA GLU A 201 7.04 -15.19 -25.48
C GLU A 201 8.47 -15.69 -25.67
N ASP A 202 9.18 -15.23 -26.71
CA ASP A 202 10.58 -15.56 -26.96
C ASP A 202 11.50 -15.09 -25.82
N ASP A 203 11.26 -13.90 -25.28
CA ASP A 203 12.03 -13.40 -24.14
C ASP A 203 11.84 -14.28 -22.90
N ILE A 204 10.61 -14.71 -22.65
CA ILE A 204 10.30 -15.60 -21.52
C ILE A 204 10.91 -16.98 -21.73
N GLU A 205 10.87 -17.52 -22.93
CA GLU A 205 11.49 -18.81 -23.23
C GLU A 205 13.02 -18.75 -23.10
N ARG A 206 13.67 -17.72 -23.65
CA ARG A 206 15.11 -17.47 -23.48
C ARG A 206 15.48 -17.33 -22.00
N LEU A 207 14.67 -16.61 -21.24
CA LEU A 207 14.87 -16.45 -19.80
C LEU A 207 14.81 -17.80 -19.08
N ILE A 208 13.74 -18.57 -19.28
CA ILE A 208 13.52 -19.86 -18.63
C ILE A 208 14.69 -20.83 -18.96
N ARG A 209 15.09 -20.92 -20.22
CA ARG A 209 16.20 -21.79 -20.65
C ARG A 209 17.55 -21.39 -20.04
N SER A 210 17.75 -20.12 -19.72
CA SER A 210 19.01 -19.61 -19.18
C SER A 210 19.16 -19.80 -17.67
N ILE A 211 18.06 -19.99 -16.92
CA ILE A 211 18.08 -20.06 -15.47
C ILE A 211 18.65 -21.40 -15.01
N GLN A 212 19.77 -21.33 -14.30
CA GLN A 212 20.41 -22.52 -13.67
C GLN A 212 19.98 -22.73 -12.20
N ASN A 213 19.48 -21.68 -11.55
CA ASN A 213 19.00 -21.75 -10.17
C ASN A 213 17.56 -22.26 -10.14
N PRO A 214 17.29 -23.47 -9.61
CA PRO A 214 15.97 -24.08 -9.63
C PRO A 214 14.95 -23.28 -8.80
N GLU A 215 15.37 -22.64 -7.73
CA GLU A 215 14.48 -21.85 -6.89
C GLU A 215 14.02 -20.56 -7.59
N LEU A 216 14.93 -19.92 -8.34
CA LEU A 216 14.58 -18.77 -9.17
C LEU A 216 13.66 -19.18 -10.33
N LEU A 217 13.94 -20.32 -10.97
CA LEU A 217 13.10 -20.87 -12.03
C LEU A 217 11.67 -21.08 -11.56
N LYS A 218 11.46 -21.75 -10.42
CA LYS A 218 10.14 -21.93 -9.82
C LYS A 218 9.41 -20.58 -9.60
N ALA A 219 10.12 -19.57 -9.07
CA ALA A 219 9.53 -18.25 -8.85
C ALA A 219 9.09 -17.59 -10.17
N ILE A 220 9.91 -17.70 -11.23
CA ILE A 220 9.61 -17.15 -12.57
C ILE A 220 8.40 -17.89 -13.17
N LEU A 221 8.37 -19.22 -13.13
CA LEU A 221 7.26 -20.02 -13.64
C LEU A 221 5.95 -19.68 -12.93
N LEU A 222 5.96 -19.55 -11.61
CA LEU A 222 4.80 -19.12 -10.82
C LEU A 222 4.31 -17.72 -11.20
N ALA A 223 5.20 -16.80 -11.50
CA ALA A 223 4.83 -15.45 -11.90
C ALA A 223 4.35 -15.36 -13.36
N ALA A 224 5.07 -16.00 -14.30
CA ALA A 224 4.79 -15.93 -15.73
C ALA A 224 3.54 -16.73 -16.15
N PHE A 225 3.29 -17.88 -15.53
CA PHE A 225 2.18 -18.78 -15.90
C PHE A 225 1.05 -18.82 -14.84
N GLY A 226 1.35 -18.46 -13.58
CA GLY A 226 0.38 -18.41 -12.49
C GLY A 226 -0.03 -17.01 -12.07
N SER A 227 0.56 -15.98 -12.65
CA SER A 227 0.33 -14.59 -12.23
C SER A 227 0.55 -14.34 -10.72
N LEU A 228 1.45 -15.08 -10.06
CA LEU A 228 1.77 -14.86 -8.66
C LEU A 228 2.61 -13.60 -8.46
N ARG A 229 2.32 -12.88 -7.38
CA ARG A 229 3.24 -11.83 -6.93
C ARG A 229 4.50 -12.47 -6.36
N ARG A 230 5.64 -11.79 -6.48
CA ARG A 230 6.91 -12.27 -5.90
C ARG A 230 6.77 -12.74 -4.45
N SER A 231 6.08 -11.96 -3.63
CA SER A 231 5.84 -12.28 -2.22
C SER A 231 4.89 -13.47 -2.01
N GLU A 232 4.00 -13.76 -2.95
CA GLU A 232 3.12 -14.93 -2.94
C GLU A 232 3.91 -16.18 -3.36
N ALA A 233 4.72 -16.08 -4.43
CA ALA A 233 5.56 -17.18 -4.87
C ALA A 233 6.55 -17.64 -3.79
N CYS A 234 7.18 -16.69 -3.07
CA CYS A 234 8.09 -17.03 -1.95
C CYS A 234 7.39 -17.56 -0.69
N ALA A 235 6.07 -17.41 -0.59
CA ALA A 235 5.29 -17.88 0.54
C ALA A 235 4.57 -19.22 0.26
N LEU A 236 4.56 -19.67 -1.00
CA LEU A 236 3.86 -20.88 -1.42
C LEU A 236 4.53 -22.13 -0.79
N GLU A 237 3.73 -23.00 -0.20
CA GLU A 237 4.15 -24.25 0.41
C GLU A 237 3.60 -25.45 -0.37
N ASP A 238 4.16 -26.61 -0.15
CA ASP A 238 3.70 -27.86 -0.78
C ASP A 238 2.23 -28.17 -0.47
N SER A 239 1.80 -27.89 0.75
CA SER A 239 0.41 -28.00 1.18
C SER A 239 -0.60 -27.11 0.46
N ASP A 240 -0.11 -26.08 -0.27
CA ASP A 240 -0.94 -25.20 -1.10
C ASP A 240 -1.15 -25.75 -2.52
N ILE A 241 -0.55 -26.91 -2.85
CA ILE A 241 -0.56 -27.52 -4.19
C ILE A 241 -1.40 -28.79 -4.18
N ASP A 242 -2.46 -28.79 -4.96
CA ASP A 242 -3.18 -30.00 -5.34
C ASP A 242 -2.59 -30.55 -6.65
N ARG A 243 -1.79 -31.62 -6.52
CA ARG A 243 -1.06 -32.21 -7.66
C ARG A 243 -1.97 -32.97 -8.61
N ASP A 244 -3.06 -33.53 -8.11
CA ASP A 244 -3.99 -34.34 -8.91
C ASP A 244 -4.81 -33.45 -9.85
N SER A 245 -5.30 -32.32 -9.36
CA SER A 245 -6.05 -31.36 -10.15
C SER A 245 -5.16 -30.34 -10.90
N GLY A 246 -3.88 -30.25 -10.53
CA GLY A 246 -2.95 -29.23 -11.05
C GLY A 246 -3.26 -27.82 -10.56
N ILE A 247 -3.86 -27.70 -9.38
CA ILE A 247 -4.28 -26.42 -8.80
C ILE A 247 -3.31 -25.97 -7.71
N ILE A 248 -2.95 -24.70 -7.73
CA ILE A 248 -2.24 -24.03 -6.63
C ILE A 248 -3.18 -23.04 -5.94
N ARG A 249 -3.17 -23.05 -4.61
CA ARG A 249 -3.96 -22.13 -3.76
C ARG A 249 -3.11 -20.98 -3.27
N VAL A 250 -3.41 -19.78 -3.71
CA VAL A 250 -2.74 -18.54 -3.27
C VAL A 250 -3.52 -17.94 -2.11
N SER A 251 -2.96 -18.01 -0.90
CA SER A 251 -3.63 -17.58 0.35
C SER A 251 -2.71 -16.80 1.30
N LYS A 252 -1.44 -16.60 0.92
CA LYS A 252 -0.44 -15.99 1.80
C LYS A 252 0.64 -15.26 1.01
N ALA A 253 1.36 -14.36 1.69
CA ALA A 253 2.46 -13.61 1.09
C ALA A 253 3.56 -13.38 2.12
N MET A 254 4.81 -13.50 1.71
CA MET A 254 5.99 -13.22 2.53
C MET A 254 6.34 -11.74 2.47
N VAL A 255 6.44 -11.09 3.63
CA VAL A 255 6.72 -9.66 3.74
C VAL A 255 7.79 -9.39 4.79
N LEU A 256 8.55 -8.32 4.58
CA LEU A 256 9.54 -7.83 5.54
C LEU A 256 8.88 -6.86 6.52
N THR A 257 9.05 -7.09 7.82
CA THR A 257 8.56 -6.21 8.90
C THR A 257 9.44 -4.97 9.08
N LYS A 258 9.02 -4.04 9.92
CA LYS A 258 9.82 -2.87 10.32
C LYS A 258 11.12 -3.26 11.04
N ASP A 259 11.12 -4.41 11.72
CA ASP A 259 12.25 -4.95 12.47
C ASP A 259 13.15 -5.87 11.62
N HIS A 260 13.05 -5.76 10.29
CA HIS A 260 13.81 -6.53 9.31
C HIS A 260 13.65 -8.05 9.43
N LYS A 261 12.50 -8.53 9.92
CA LYS A 261 12.16 -9.96 9.98
C LYS A 261 11.18 -10.32 8.88
N TRP A 262 11.43 -11.43 8.19
CA TRP A 262 10.48 -11.98 7.24
C TRP A 262 9.33 -12.66 7.97
N THR A 263 8.11 -12.39 7.51
CA THR A 263 6.90 -12.98 8.07
C THR A 263 5.91 -13.32 6.97
N ILE A 264 5.12 -14.34 7.20
CA ILE A 264 4.00 -14.71 6.35
C ILE A 264 2.77 -13.95 6.82
N LYS A 265 2.03 -13.38 5.89
CA LYS A 265 0.73 -12.74 6.15
C LYS A 265 -0.32 -13.19 5.16
N GLN A 266 -1.57 -13.15 5.58
CA GLN A 266 -2.72 -13.35 4.71
C GLN A 266 -2.98 -12.13 3.81
N PRO A 267 -3.62 -12.30 2.65
CA PRO A 267 -4.04 -11.21 1.79
C PRO A 267 -4.97 -10.24 2.50
N LYS A 268 -4.84 -8.95 2.18
CA LYS A 268 -5.70 -7.90 2.77
C LYS A 268 -7.15 -7.91 2.24
N SER A 269 -7.40 -8.57 1.12
CA SER A 269 -8.70 -8.57 0.46
C SER A 269 -9.04 -9.95 -0.08
N ARG A 270 -10.34 -10.21 -0.26
CA ARG A 270 -10.83 -11.46 -0.84
C ARG A 270 -10.23 -11.78 -2.22
N ALA A 271 -9.96 -10.79 -3.03
CA ALA A 271 -9.31 -10.95 -4.34
C ALA A 271 -7.86 -11.51 -4.27
N GLY A 272 -7.23 -11.48 -3.08
CA GLY A 272 -5.93 -12.10 -2.85
C GLY A 272 -5.98 -13.61 -2.66
N TYR A 273 -7.16 -14.17 -2.34
CA TYR A 273 -7.39 -15.61 -2.23
C TYR A 273 -7.88 -16.14 -3.57
N ARG A 274 -7.16 -17.06 -4.19
CA ARG A 274 -7.52 -17.60 -5.48
C ARG A 274 -6.87 -18.95 -5.73
N ASP A 275 -7.56 -19.79 -6.44
CA ASP A 275 -7.08 -21.07 -6.94
C ASP A 275 -6.71 -20.90 -8.42
N ILE A 276 -5.54 -21.42 -8.81
CA ILE A 276 -4.98 -21.24 -10.15
C ILE A 276 -4.60 -22.60 -10.70
N LYS A 277 -5.22 -23.02 -11.80
CA LYS A 277 -4.81 -24.21 -12.54
C LYS A 277 -3.54 -23.89 -13.33
N MET A 278 -2.50 -24.70 -13.12
CA MET A 278 -1.18 -24.53 -13.73
C MET A 278 -0.97 -25.53 -14.88
N PRO A 279 -0.17 -25.18 -15.90
CA PRO A 279 0.28 -26.14 -16.91
C PRO A 279 1.08 -27.28 -16.29
N ALA A 280 0.97 -28.49 -16.85
CA ALA A 280 1.63 -29.68 -16.34
C ALA A 280 3.16 -29.53 -16.26
N PHE A 281 3.78 -28.88 -17.26
CA PHE A 281 5.22 -28.65 -17.26
C PHE A 281 5.69 -27.74 -16.11
N VAL A 282 4.85 -26.80 -15.68
CA VAL A 282 5.12 -25.97 -14.50
C VAL A 282 4.97 -26.80 -13.24
N MET A 283 3.87 -27.55 -13.11
CA MET A 283 3.62 -28.41 -11.94
C MET A 283 4.75 -29.39 -11.68
N ALA A 284 5.35 -29.95 -12.74
CA ALA A 284 6.50 -30.85 -12.63
C ALA A 284 7.74 -30.19 -12.00
N GLN A 285 7.87 -28.86 -12.07
CA GLN A 285 8.97 -28.10 -11.46
C GLN A 285 8.68 -27.67 -10.03
N LEU A 286 7.41 -27.67 -9.60
CA LEU A 286 7.01 -27.16 -8.28
C LEU A 286 7.20 -28.23 -7.17
N VAL A 287 8.43 -28.70 -7.01
CA VAL A 287 8.82 -29.63 -5.96
C VAL A 287 9.65 -28.87 -4.92
N PRO A 288 9.33 -28.96 -3.60
CA PRO A 288 10.18 -28.35 -2.57
C PRO A 288 11.58 -28.97 -2.58
N ALA A 289 12.58 -28.21 -2.16
CA ALA A 289 13.88 -28.78 -1.88
C ALA A 289 13.81 -29.75 -0.70
N GLU A 290 14.72 -30.72 -0.64
CA GLU A 290 14.76 -31.73 0.41
C GLU A 290 14.74 -31.08 1.81
N GLY A 291 13.86 -31.57 2.68
CA GLY A 291 13.67 -31.06 4.03
C GLY A 291 13.00 -29.66 4.11
N GLN A 292 12.51 -29.12 3.00
CA GLN A 292 11.81 -27.85 2.95
C GLN A 292 10.31 -28.03 2.70
N HIS A 293 9.51 -27.09 3.22
CA HIS A 293 8.07 -27.07 2.97
C HIS A 293 7.67 -26.04 1.90
N ARG A 294 8.50 -25.01 1.70
CA ARG A 294 8.25 -23.98 0.70
C ARG A 294 8.67 -24.45 -0.68
N ILE A 295 7.87 -24.10 -1.67
CA ILE A 295 8.17 -24.38 -3.09
C ILE A 295 9.36 -23.56 -3.57
N VAL A 296 9.40 -22.26 -3.20
CA VAL A 296 10.51 -21.36 -3.51
C VAL A 296 11.25 -21.03 -2.22
N ASN A 297 12.45 -21.58 -2.09
CA ASN A 297 13.28 -21.38 -0.89
C ASN A 297 14.21 -20.16 -0.99
N LEU A 298 13.75 -19.09 -1.67
CA LEU A 298 14.40 -17.79 -1.74
C LEU A 298 13.57 -16.72 -1.01
N MET A 299 14.26 -15.69 -0.53
CA MET A 299 13.60 -14.50 -0.02
C MET A 299 13.18 -13.58 -1.19
N PRO A 300 12.08 -12.81 -1.03
CA PRO A 300 11.61 -11.94 -2.11
C PRO A 300 12.67 -10.97 -2.66
N VAL A 301 13.56 -10.44 -1.83
CA VAL A 301 14.65 -9.57 -2.28
C VAL A 301 15.63 -10.33 -3.17
N THR A 302 16.06 -11.53 -2.75
CA THR A 302 16.99 -12.39 -3.48
C THR A 302 16.43 -12.78 -4.86
N VAL A 303 15.12 -13.06 -4.95
CA VAL A 303 14.46 -13.31 -6.24
C VAL A 303 14.61 -12.10 -7.18
N THR A 304 14.45 -10.87 -6.67
CA THR A 304 14.60 -9.67 -7.51
C THR A 304 16.04 -9.48 -7.96
N ASP A 305 17.00 -9.66 -7.05
CA ASP A 305 18.42 -9.46 -7.33
C ASP A 305 18.91 -10.48 -8.38
N TYR A 306 18.60 -11.76 -8.17
CA TYR A 306 18.95 -12.80 -9.12
C TYR A 306 18.27 -12.60 -10.48
N PHE A 307 16.99 -12.24 -10.47
CA PHE A 307 16.26 -11.96 -11.70
C PHE A 307 16.95 -10.87 -12.54
N GLY A 308 17.34 -9.75 -11.90
CA GLY A 308 18.07 -8.67 -12.57
C GLY A 308 19.45 -9.09 -13.10
N ILE A 309 20.18 -9.94 -12.36
CA ILE A 309 21.45 -10.49 -12.79
C ILE A 309 21.30 -11.35 -14.05
N TYR A 310 20.28 -12.24 -14.06
CA TYR A 310 20.04 -13.11 -15.23
C TYR A 310 19.60 -12.33 -16.46
N LEU A 311 18.69 -11.35 -16.33
CA LEU A 311 18.30 -10.49 -17.46
C LEU A 311 19.53 -9.82 -18.10
N LYS A 312 20.41 -9.28 -17.28
CA LYS A 312 21.65 -8.65 -17.74
C LYS A 312 22.58 -9.66 -18.42
N LYS A 313 22.73 -10.87 -17.84
CA LYS A 313 23.59 -11.94 -18.36
C LYS A 313 23.18 -12.40 -19.77
N ILE A 314 21.88 -12.46 -20.05
CA ILE A 314 21.36 -12.93 -21.34
C ILE A 314 21.04 -11.79 -22.32
N GLY A 315 21.35 -10.55 -21.95
CA GLY A 315 21.17 -9.38 -22.81
C GLY A 315 19.70 -9.05 -23.11
N LEU A 316 18.77 -9.40 -22.21
CA LEU A 316 17.38 -8.96 -22.33
C LEU A 316 17.22 -7.52 -21.84
N PRO A 317 16.28 -6.75 -22.39
CA PRO A 317 15.89 -5.46 -21.85
C PRO A 317 15.53 -5.58 -20.37
N HIS A 318 15.82 -4.54 -19.60
CA HIS A 318 15.47 -4.54 -18.17
C HIS A 318 13.95 -4.43 -18.00
N PHE A 319 13.35 -5.43 -17.35
CA PHE A 319 11.99 -5.38 -16.82
C PHE A 319 11.96 -5.96 -15.40
N ARG A 320 10.91 -5.63 -14.66
CA ARG A 320 10.81 -6.02 -13.26
C ARG A 320 10.23 -7.43 -13.15
N PHE A 321 10.55 -8.17 -12.11
CA PHE A 321 9.92 -9.45 -11.82
C PHE A 321 8.37 -9.38 -11.82
N HIS A 322 7.80 -8.24 -11.42
CA HIS A 322 6.35 -8.02 -11.47
C HIS A 322 5.79 -7.96 -12.90
N ASP A 323 6.61 -7.62 -13.87
CA ASP A 323 6.18 -7.50 -15.27
C ASP A 323 5.93 -8.86 -15.92
N LEU A 324 6.42 -9.97 -15.33
CA LEU A 324 6.01 -11.34 -15.68
C LEU A 324 4.49 -11.56 -15.51
N ARG A 325 3.86 -10.90 -14.55
CA ARG A 325 2.41 -10.92 -14.38
C ARG A 325 1.70 -10.07 -15.44
N HIS A 326 2.34 -9.00 -15.89
CA HIS A 326 1.84 -8.20 -17.00
C HIS A 326 1.92 -8.99 -18.30
N TYR A 327 3.02 -9.71 -18.53
CA TYR A 327 3.16 -10.66 -19.65
C TYR A 327 1.99 -11.65 -19.67
N GLN A 328 1.69 -12.35 -18.56
CA GLN A 328 0.58 -13.29 -18.54
C GLN A 328 -0.76 -12.60 -18.85
N ALA A 329 -1.03 -11.45 -18.26
CA ALA A 329 -2.27 -10.72 -18.54
C ALA A 329 -2.39 -10.34 -20.02
N SER A 330 -1.27 -9.96 -20.66
CA SER A 330 -1.23 -9.62 -22.08
C SER A 330 -1.53 -10.83 -22.97
N ILE A 331 -0.96 -12.00 -22.66
CA ILE A 331 -1.22 -13.25 -23.38
C ILE A 331 -2.71 -13.65 -23.26
N LEU A 332 -3.25 -13.64 -22.03
CA LEU A 332 -4.66 -13.98 -21.83
C LEU A 332 -5.60 -13.02 -22.56
N HIS A 333 -5.27 -11.73 -22.57
CA HIS A 333 -6.03 -10.74 -23.33
C HIS A 333 -5.95 -10.99 -24.84
N ALA A 334 -4.74 -11.28 -25.35
CA ALA A 334 -4.53 -11.64 -26.77
C ALA A 334 -5.30 -12.90 -27.18
N MET A 335 -5.53 -13.83 -26.26
CA MET A 335 -6.40 -15.02 -26.46
C MET A 335 -7.88 -14.70 -26.38
N GLY A 336 -8.29 -13.45 -26.14
CA GLY A 336 -9.70 -13.07 -26.02
C GLY A 336 -10.34 -13.44 -24.67
N VAL A 337 -9.53 -13.77 -23.64
CA VAL A 337 -10.09 -14.09 -22.32
C VAL A 337 -10.71 -12.82 -21.70
N PRO A 338 -11.98 -12.88 -21.25
CA PRO A 338 -12.63 -11.71 -20.66
C PRO A 338 -11.87 -11.16 -19.43
N ASP A 339 -11.81 -9.85 -19.31
CA ASP A 339 -11.07 -9.12 -18.26
C ASP A 339 -11.36 -9.62 -16.85
N LYS A 340 -12.62 -10.00 -16.58
CA LYS A 340 -13.02 -10.53 -15.28
C LYS A 340 -12.20 -11.76 -14.88
N TYR A 341 -12.01 -12.71 -15.78
CA TYR A 341 -11.24 -13.93 -15.49
C TYR A 341 -9.74 -13.64 -15.38
N ILE A 342 -9.22 -12.70 -16.18
CA ILE A 342 -7.84 -12.24 -16.07
C ILE A 342 -7.62 -11.60 -14.71
N MET A 343 -8.54 -10.75 -14.26
CA MET A 343 -8.49 -10.10 -12.95
C MET A 343 -8.55 -11.12 -11.80
N GLU A 344 -9.45 -12.09 -11.85
CA GLU A 344 -9.59 -13.15 -10.84
C GLU A 344 -8.29 -13.96 -10.75
N ARG A 345 -7.76 -14.42 -11.89
CA ARG A 345 -6.51 -15.19 -11.95
C ARG A 345 -5.31 -14.38 -11.41
N GLY A 346 -5.22 -13.10 -11.74
CA GLY A 346 -4.15 -12.21 -11.25
C GLY A 346 -4.39 -11.68 -9.84
N GLY A 347 -5.59 -11.79 -9.29
CA GLY A 347 -5.94 -11.17 -8.02
C GLY A 347 -5.86 -9.63 -8.09
N TRP A 348 -6.31 -9.03 -9.20
CA TRP A 348 -6.45 -7.59 -9.35
C TRP A 348 -7.83 -7.14 -8.89
N ARG A 349 -7.85 -6.05 -8.15
CA ARG A 349 -9.09 -5.50 -7.59
C ARG A 349 -9.81 -4.55 -8.57
N THR A 350 -9.06 -3.91 -9.45
CA THR A 350 -9.57 -2.92 -10.41
C THR A 350 -9.04 -3.21 -11.80
N ASP A 351 -9.80 -2.87 -12.81
CA ASP A 351 -9.47 -2.99 -14.23
C ASP A 351 -8.45 -1.95 -14.72
N SER A 352 -8.23 -0.88 -13.95
CA SER A 352 -7.29 0.19 -14.31
C SER A 352 -5.87 -0.31 -14.57
N THR A 353 -5.42 -1.34 -13.83
CA THR A 353 -4.11 -1.96 -14.07
C THR A 353 -4.08 -2.69 -15.39
N LEU A 354 -5.13 -3.45 -15.71
CA LEU A 354 -5.24 -4.17 -16.98
C LEU A 354 -5.29 -3.19 -18.16
N LYS A 355 -6.11 -2.15 -18.08
CA LYS A 355 -6.21 -1.12 -19.12
C LYS A 355 -4.86 -0.45 -19.41
N ASN A 356 -4.07 -0.17 -18.37
CA ASN A 356 -2.72 0.35 -18.56
C ASN A 356 -1.77 -0.65 -19.23
N ILE A 357 -1.88 -1.95 -18.92
CA ILE A 357 -1.10 -3.02 -19.56
C ILE A 357 -1.48 -3.12 -21.04
N TYR A 358 -2.79 -3.17 -21.34
CA TYR A 358 -3.30 -3.33 -22.70
C TYR A 358 -2.93 -2.16 -23.61
N THR A 359 -2.86 -0.94 -23.11
CA THR A 359 -2.46 0.23 -23.91
C THR A 359 -1.06 0.03 -24.54
N HIS A 360 -0.18 -0.71 -23.88
CA HIS A 360 1.19 -0.97 -24.39
C HIS A 360 1.30 -2.22 -25.27
N THR A 361 0.43 -3.23 -25.06
CA THR A 361 0.44 -4.45 -25.89
C THR A 361 -0.39 -4.32 -27.16
N MET A 362 -1.32 -3.37 -27.18
CA MET A 362 -2.22 -3.16 -28.32
C MET A 362 -1.52 -2.59 -29.57
N ASP A 363 -0.34 -1.98 -29.47
CA ASP A 363 0.28 -1.33 -30.64
C ASP A 363 0.74 -2.33 -31.72
N ALA A 364 1.15 -3.54 -31.34
CA ALA A 364 1.47 -4.59 -32.32
C ALA A 364 0.20 -5.25 -32.89
N LYS A 365 -0.74 -5.58 -32.02
CA LYS A 365 -2.00 -6.23 -32.41
C LYS A 365 -3.02 -5.24 -33.03
N ARG A 366 -2.88 -3.96 -32.74
CA ARG A 366 -3.72 -2.90 -33.30
C ARG A 366 -3.61 -2.84 -34.82
N ARG A 367 -2.41 -2.97 -35.38
CA ARG A 367 -2.22 -3.01 -36.85
C ARG A 367 -2.90 -4.22 -37.44
N GLU A 368 -2.75 -5.39 -36.85
CA GLU A 368 -3.42 -6.62 -37.30
C GLU A 368 -4.95 -6.48 -37.28
N VAL A 369 -5.49 -5.92 -36.17
CA VAL A 369 -6.93 -5.65 -36.04
C VAL A 369 -7.40 -4.56 -37.01
N GLU A 370 -6.63 -3.49 -37.24
CA GLU A 370 -6.93 -2.46 -38.23
C GLU A 370 -6.94 -3.06 -39.65
N ASP A 371 -5.99 -3.92 -39.98
CA ASP A 371 -5.96 -4.63 -41.28
C ASP A 371 -7.16 -5.57 -41.43
N ASP A 372 -7.56 -6.28 -40.37
CA ASP A 372 -8.73 -7.15 -40.38
C ASP A 372 -10.03 -6.35 -40.53
N ILE A 373 -10.15 -5.20 -39.88
CA ILE A 373 -11.29 -4.28 -40.02
C ILE A 373 -11.37 -3.77 -41.47
N VAL A 374 -10.26 -3.30 -42.02
CA VAL A 374 -10.21 -2.83 -43.42
C VAL A 374 -10.61 -3.96 -44.36
N ARG A 375 -10.01 -5.14 -44.21
CA ARG A 375 -10.35 -6.32 -45.04
C ARG A 375 -11.82 -6.70 -44.95
N HIS A 376 -12.43 -6.64 -43.76
CA HIS A 376 -13.85 -6.94 -43.58
C HIS A 376 -14.72 -5.96 -44.36
N PHE A 377 -14.44 -4.65 -44.29
CA PHE A 377 -15.24 -3.65 -45.02
C PHE A 377 -15.03 -3.71 -46.53
N GLU A 378 -13.83 -4.00 -47.02
CA GLU A 378 -13.52 -4.21 -48.45
C GLU A 378 -14.29 -5.43 -48.99
N GLN A 379 -14.31 -6.55 -48.23
CA GLN A 379 -15.08 -7.73 -48.60
C GLN A 379 -16.62 -7.49 -48.59
N ALA A 380 -17.10 -6.68 -47.64
CA ALA A 380 -18.51 -6.31 -47.58
C ALA A 380 -18.90 -5.44 -48.78
N HIS A 381 -18.02 -4.49 -49.16
CA HIS A 381 -18.27 -3.64 -50.35
C HIS A 381 -18.23 -4.43 -51.64
N ALA A 382 -17.24 -5.29 -51.83
CA ALA A 382 -17.14 -6.15 -53.02
C ALA A 382 -18.38 -7.08 -53.23
N LYS A 383 -18.99 -7.55 -52.11
CA LYS A 383 -20.25 -8.32 -52.17
C LYS A 383 -21.46 -7.48 -52.59
N HIS A 384 -21.43 -6.18 -52.36
CA HIS A 384 -22.47 -5.25 -52.77
C HIS A 384 -22.39 -4.93 -54.27
N ASP A 385 -21.21 -4.71 -54.80
CA ASP A 385 -20.97 -4.40 -56.23
C ASP A 385 -21.35 -5.58 -57.12
N THR A 386 -21.03 -6.83 -56.72
CA THR A 386 -21.42 -8.03 -57.47
C THR A 386 -22.92 -8.29 -57.48
N LYS A 387 -23.73 -7.76 -56.58
CA LYS A 387 -25.22 -7.85 -56.60
C LYS A 387 -25.85 -6.82 -57.54
N HIS A 388 -25.22 -5.66 -57.72
CA HIS A 388 -25.72 -4.62 -58.62
C HIS A 388 -25.53 -4.96 -60.11
N ASP A 389 -24.48 -5.69 -60.46
CA ASP A 389 -24.19 -6.13 -61.83
C ASP A 389 -25.10 -7.28 -62.30
N THR A 390 -25.64 -8.09 -61.39
CA THR A 390 -26.58 -9.18 -61.73
C THR A 390 -28.05 -8.74 -61.91
N ASP A 391 -28.44 -7.62 -61.28
CA ASP A 391 -29.80 -7.06 -61.46
C ASP A 391 -29.94 -6.13 -62.66
N SER A 392 -28.84 -5.81 -63.37
CA SER A 392 -28.82 -4.97 -64.54
C SER A 392 -28.85 -5.78 -65.90
N GLN A 393 -28.92 -7.12 -65.82
CA GLN A 393 -28.92 -8.02 -67.00
C GLN A 393 -30.25 -8.87 -67.12
N ASN A 394 -31.32 -8.53 -66.39
CA ASN A 394 -32.63 -9.17 -66.62
C ASN A 394 -33.70 -8.17 -67.10
#